data_d045da09de490b630a2bd586fdba9cb0
#
_entry.id   d045da09de490b630a2bd586fdba9cb0
#
_cell.length_a   1.000
_cell.length_b   1.000
_cell.length_c   1.000
_cell.angle_alpha   90.00
_cell.angle_beta   90.00
_cell.angle_gamma   90.00
#
_symmetry.space_group_name_H-M   'P 1'
#
loop_
_entity.id
_entity.type
_entity.pdbx_description
1 polymer ?
#
loop_
_entity_poly.entity_id
_entity_poly.type
_entity_poly.pdbx_seq_one_letter_code
_entity_poly.pdbx_strand_id
1 'polypeptide(L)'
;DSDTGLISGTATSNMSLSEFTLWMNDTALGNNQFNVSFLILNGRPTISYNQTVFVLERGLEIEPISPYEVNGTILNWTFVPALPSGLQLGASNGTIYGTPSVNLTQQTFQLRVTSEGGTTPVNFQFTINEPIANISYGNGTFTVPRDALVSIQPTIEGGAVESFAVNSTEFPLGLSFNTTNGYFEGIPLLVTNLTTYTVWANNSGGSTSTEISIWIVGNGIFLSFPTNDLLLTEGLPM
;
A
#
# COMPACT_ATOMS: atom_id res chain seq x y z
N ASP A 1 48.01 30.77 19.80
CA ASP A 1 49.45 30.78 19.70
C ASP A 1 49.92 32.23 19.72
N SER A 2 50.63 32.60 20.77
CA SER A 2 51.12 33.98 21.01
C SER A 2 52.20 34.43 20.04
N ASP A 3 52.92 33.48 19.43
CA ASP A 3 54.09 33.77 18.57
C ASP A 3 53.71 33.99 17.13
N THR A 4 52.64 33.32 16.68
CA THR A 4 52.18 33.33 15.28
C THR A 4 50.86 34.05 15.08
N GLY A 5 50.12 34.38 16.13
CA GLY A 5 48.75 34.89 16.07
C GLY A 5 47.73 33.85 15.58
N LEU A 6 48.11 32.55 15.44
CA LEU A 6 47.23 31.51 14.99
C LEU A 6 46.18 31.16 16.06
N ILE A 7 44.91 31.25 15.70
CA ILE A 7 43.79 30.78 16.49
C ILE A 7 43.45 29.37 16.01
N SER A 8 43.60 28.36 16.86
CA SER A 8 43.32 26.96 16.55
C SER A 8 42.61 26.26 17.72
N GLY A 9 41.88 25.22 17.42
CA GLY A 9 41.16 24.42 18.40
C GLY A 9 39.85 23.85 17.85
N THR A 10 39.18 23.05 18.66
CA THR A 10 37.85 22.51 18.37
C THR A 10 36.84 23.16 19.32
N ALA A 11 35.82 23.78 18.79
CA ALA A 11 34.76 24.33 19.60
C ALA A 11 33.97 23.18 20.28
N THR A 12 33.75 23.27 21.57
CA THR A 12 33.05 22.31 22.40
C THR A 12 31.63 22.71 22.76
N SER A 13 31.25 23.97 22.46
CA SER A 13 29.90 24.51 22.63
C SER A 13 29.57 25.50 21.52
N ASN A 14 28.29 25.72 21.25
CA ASN A 14 27.83 26.78 20.38
C ASN A 14 28.02 28.13 21.06
N MET A 15 28.10 29.20 20.25
CA MET A 15 28.24 30.57 20.73
C MET A 15 27.54 31.49 19.72
N SER A 16 26.72 32.43 20.21
CA SER A 16 26.19 33.51 19.39
C SER A 16 27.35 34.39 18.86
N LEU A 17 27.09 35.16 17.81
CA LEU A 17 28.09 36.04 17.26
C LEU A 17 28.64 36.95 18.39
N SER A 18 29.90 36.73 18.69
CA SER A 18 30.63 37.44 19.77
C SER A 18 31.93 38.03 19.23
N GLU A 19 32.20 39.25 19.62
CA GLU A 19 33.39 39.95 19.24
C GLU A 19 34.46 39.83 20.34
N PHE A 20 35.69 39.55 19.93
CA PHE A 20 36.86 39.41 20.78
C PHE A 20 37.92 40.39 20.32
N THR A 21 38.51 41.13 21.25
CA THR A 21 39.63 42.02 20.98
C THR A 21 40.94 41.27 21.18
N LEU A 22 41.72 41.17 20.12
CA LEU A 22 43.08 40.64 20.16
C LEU A 22 44.08 41.80 20.34
N TRP A 23 44.93 41.65 21.33
CA TRP A 23 45.99 42.63 21.63
C TRP A 23 47.32 42.07 21.16
N MET A 24 48.03 42.89 20.38
CA MET A 24 49.40 42.61 20.01
C MET A 24 50.30 43.64 20.73
N ASN A 25 51.25 43.13 21.48
CA ASN A 25 52.20 43.90 22.19
C ASN A 25 53.57 43.81 21.50
N ASP A 26 54.04 44.92 20.99
CA ASP A 26 55.37 45.04 20.42
C ASP A 26 56.19 45.99 21.27
N THR A 27 57.39 45.61 21.66
CA THR A 27 58.26 46.39 22.53
C THR A 27 58.86 47.60 21.82
N ALA A 28 58.89 47.65 20.50
CA ALA A 28 59.44 48.69 19.70
C ALA A 28 58.39 49.65 19.07
N LEU A 29 57.21 49.09 18.71
CA LEU A 29 56.16 49.79 17.97
C LEU A 29 54.89 50.08 18.80
N GLY A 30 54.85 49.65 20.06
CA GLY A 30 53.73 49.86 20.96
C GLY A 30 52.62 48.75 20.78
N ASN A 31 51.49 49.00 21.45
CA ASN A 31 50.36 48.01 21.47
C ASN A 31 49.38 48.31 20.33
N ASN A 32 49.00 47.27 19.59
CA ASN A 32 47.94 47.31 18.62
C ASN A 32 46.83 46.32 19.03
N GLN A 33 45.61 46.64 18.61
CA GLN A 33 44.46 45.81 18.83
C GLN A 33 43.65 45.66 17.54
N PHE A 34 43.00 44.52 17.37
CA PHE A 34 41.97 44.34 16.34
C PHE A 34 40.86 43.38 16.86
N ASN A 35 39.68 43.55 16.33
CA ASN A 35 38.53 42.80 16.74
C ASN A 35 38.31 41.64 15.77
N VAL A 36 37.98 40.45 16.32
CA VAL A 36 37.60 39.24 15.60
C VAL A 36 36.26 38.77 16.10
N SER A 37 35.34 38.52 15.19
CA SER A 37 34.05 38.01 15.56
C SER A 37 33.94 36.54 15.23
N PHE A 38 33.42 35.73 16.18
CA PHE A 38 33.17 34.31 16.03
C PHE A 38 31.69 34.02 16.22
N LEU A 39 31.16 33.15 15.35
CA LEU A 39 29.87 32.50 15.48
C LEU A 39 30.13 31.00 15.47
N ILE A 40 29.74 30.30 16.53
CA ILE A 40 29.88 28.85 16.62
C ILE A 40 28.50 28.23 16.61
N LEU A 41 28.14 27.63 15.48
CA LEU A 41 26.85 26.95 15.30
C LEU A 41 26.89 25.52 15.84
N ASN A 42 25.74 25.02 16.23
CA ASN A 42 25.57 23.58 16.45
C ASN A 42 25.93 22.82 15.18
N GLY A 43 26.52 21.66 15.32
CA GLY A 43 26.77 20.74 14.21
C GLY A 43 25.47 20.28 13.52
N ARG A 44 25.59 19.65 12.36
CA ARG A 44 24.46 18.99 11.71
C ARG A 44 23.89 17.92 12.65
N PRO A 45 22.55 17.72 12.66
CA PRO A 45 21.96 16.69 13.50
C PRO A 45 22.34 15.28 12.99
N THR A 46 22.45 14.32 13.89
CA THR A 46 22.52 12.90 13.56
C THR A 46 21.20 12.26 13.86
N ILE A 47 20.64 11.57 12.87
CA ILE A 47 19.33 10.91 12.95
C ILE A 47 19.43 9.51 12.41
N SER A 48 18.89 8.55 13.13
CA SER A 48 18.85 7.15 12.72
C SER A 48 17.47 6.51 12.96
N TYR A 49 17.02 5.71 11.99
CA TYR A 49 15.82 4.90 12.06
C TYR A 49 16.20 3.43 11.89
N ASN A 50 15.52 2.52 12.58
CA ASN A 50 15.77 1.08 12.48
C ASN A 50 15.52 0.52 11.06
N GLN A 51 14.57 1.12 10.38
CA GLN A 51 14.16 0.73 9.03
C GLN A 51 13.74 1.97 8.24
N THR A 52 13.96 1.95 6.92
CA THR A 52 13.61 3.04 6.02
C THR A 52 12.88 2.55 4.76
N VAL A 53 12.59 1.26 4.64
CA VAL A 53 11.83 0.66 3.54
C VAL A 53 10.59 0.00 4.12
N PHE A 54 9.41 0.44 3.69
CA PHE A 54 8.14 -0.01 4.23
C PHE A 54 7.19 -0.42 3.12
N VAL A 55 6.50 -1.56 3.34
CA VAL A 55 5.32 -1.98 2.58
C VAL A 55 4.14 -1.86 3.52
N LEU A 56 3.22 -0.99 3.20
CA LEU A 56 2.05 -0.62 3.99
C LEU A 56 0.77 -1.05 3.28
N GLU A 57 -0.32 -1.11 4.02
CA GLU A 57 -1.66 -1.40 3.50
C GLU A 57 -2.53 -0.14 3.56
N ARG A 58 -3.25 0.16 2.48
CA ARG A 58 -4.20 1.27 2.43
C ARG A 58 -5.35 1.03 3.41
N GLY A 59 -5.67 2.04 4.21
CA GLY A 59 -6.75 1.97 5.19
C GLY A 59 -6.38 1.31 6.52
N LEU A 60 -5.17 0.76 6.68
CA LEU A 60 -4.67 0.21 7.93
C LEU A 60 -3.75 1.23 8.62
N GLU A 61 -4.01 1.51 9.90
CA GLU A 61 -3.14 2.38 10.70
C GLU A 61 -1.76 1.73 10.87
N ILE A 62 -0.71 2.51 10.63
CA ILE A 62 0.66 2.01 10.77
C ILE A 62 1.14 2.07 12.21
N GLU A 63 2.01 1.15 12.60
CA GLU A 63 2.80 1.30 13.80
C GLU A 63 3.69 2.54 13.68
N PRO A 64 3.76 3.43 14.70
CA PRO A 64 4.55 4.63 14.63
C PRO A 64 6.02 4.37 14.34
N ILE A 65 6.55 4.96 13.27
CA ILE A 65 7.94 4.85 12.86
C ILE A 65 8.72 6.00 13.49
N SER A 66 9.44 5.74 14.56
CA SER A 66 10.20 6.75 15.30
C SER A 66 11.70 6.60 15.10
N PRO A 67 12.47 7.71 15.12
CA PRO A 67 13.91 7.60 15.18
C PRO A 67 14.33 6.97 16.52
N TYR A 68 15.34 6.09 16.49
CA TYR A 68 15.94 5.54 17.71
C TYR A 68 17.11 6.36 18.22
N GLU A 69 17.68 7.21 17.38
CA GLU A 69 18.76 8.13 17.72
C GLU A 69 18.49 9.50 17.13
N VAL A 70 18.57 10.53 17.98
CA VAL A 70 18.44 11.93 17.59
C VAL A 70 19.49 12.71 18.38
N ASN A 71 20.51 13.24 17.72
CA ASN A 71 21.53 14.07 18.34
C ASN A 71 21.56 15.46 17.71
N GLY A 72 21.70 16.50 18.53
CA GLY A 72 21.71 17.90 18.14
C GLY A 72 20.36 18.60 18.34
N THR A 73 20.36 19.91 18.26
CA THR A 73 19.16 20.75 18.41
C THR A 73 18.45 20.84 17.07
N ILE A 74 17.29 20.22 16.97
CA ILE A 74 16.50 20.21 15.74
C ILE A 74 15.60 21.44 15.70
N LEU A 75 15.63 22.15 14.57
CA LEU A 75 14.76 23.29 14.28
C LEU A 75 13.53 22.86 13.48
N ASN A 76 13.68 21.92 12.55
CA ASN A 76 12.60 21.53 11.67
C ASN A 76 12.77 20.11 11.11
N TRP A 77 11.61 19.46 10.89
CA TRP A 77 11.46 18.17 10.24
C TRP A 77 10.56 18.33 9.01
N THR A 78 11.01 17.96 7.82
CA THR A 78 10.21 18.06 6.60
C THR A 78 10.45 16.90 5.67
N PHE A 79 9.40 16.47 4.93
CA PHE A 79 9.54 15.50 3.85
C PHE A 79 9.51 16.20 2.47
N VAL A 80 10.34 15.74 1.57
CA VAL A 80 10.36 16.16 0.16
C VAL A 80 10.47 14.92 -0.74
N PRO A 81 9.44 14.62 -1.57
CA PRO A 81 8.11 15.23 -1.56
C PRO A 81 7.37 15.03 -0.24
N ALA A 82 6.20 15.64 -0.08
CA ALA A 82 5.34 15.41 1.09
C ALA A 82 4.96 13.94 1.20
N LEU A 83 4.76 13.45 2.42
CA LEU A 83 4.31 12.07 2.69
C LEU A 83 3.03 11.73 1.92
N PRO A 84 2.80 10.45 1.59
CA PRO A 84 1.55 9.98 1.02
C PRO A 84 0.35 10.38 1.89
N SER A 85 -0.78 10.66 1.24
CA SER A 85 -2.01 11.04 1.94
C SER A 85 -2.38 10.03 3.03
N GLY A 86 -2.73 10.56 4.22
CA GLY A 86 -3.04 9.78 5.40
C GLY A 86 -1.86 9.53 6.33
N LEU A 87 -0.60 9.65 5.86
CA LEU A 87 0.57 9.64 6.72
C LEU A 87 0.93 11.04 7.17
N GLN A 88 1.42 11.14 8.39
CA GLN A 88 1.78 12.39 9.04
C GLN A 88 3.17 12.30 9.66
N LEU A 89 3.81 13.45 9.81
CA LEU A 89 5.10 13.60 10.47
C LEU A 89 4.93 14.38 11.78
N GLY A 90 5.41 13.81 12.86
CA GLY A 90 5.49 14.47 14.16
C GLY A 90 6.54 15.60 14.12
N ALA A 91 6.06 16.84 14.18
CA ALA A 91 6.91 18.03 14.01
C ALA A 91 7.97 18.19 15.11
N SER A 92 7.79 17.58 16.27
CA SER A 92 8.71 17.70 17.42
C SER A 92 9.67 16.51 17.57
N ASN A 93 9.36 15.35 17.01
CA ASN A 93 10.07 14.10 17.28
C ASN A 93 10.43 13.27 16.04
N GLY A 94 10.00 13.69 14.85
CA GLY A 94 10.27 12.99 13.60
C GLY A 94 9.51 11.67 13.42
N THR A 95 8.57 11.34 14.30
CA THR A 95 7.75 10.13 14.17
C THR A 95 6.82 10.20 12.97
N ILE A 96 6.79 9.15 12.16
CA ILE A 96 5.83 8.99 11.06
C ILE A 96 4.70 8.09 11.56
N TYR A 97 3.45 8.51 11.38
CA TYR A 97 2.25 7.82 11.86
C TYR A 97 1.04 8.09 10.97
N GLY A 98 -0.05 7.39 11.21
CA GLY A 98 -1.33 7.61 10.52
C GLY A 98 -1.81 6.41 9.73
N THR A 99 -2.81 6.64 8.88
CA THR A 99 -3.47 5.62 8.06
C THR A 99 -3.36 6.02 6.59
N PRO A 100 -2.56 5.33 5.77
CA PRO A 100 -2.43 5.68 4.37
C PRO A 100 -3.78 5.55 3.65
N SER A 101 -4.16 6.55 2.86
CA SER A 101 -5.45 6.61 2.17
C SER A 101 -5.37 6.40 0.66
N VAL A 102 -4.17 6.23 0.11
CA VAL A 102 -3.90 6.07 -1.32
C VAL A 102 -2.98 4.89 -1.56
N ASN A 103 -3.10 4.24 -2.72
CA ASN A 103 -2.13 3.25 -3.18
C ASN A 103 -0.88 3.96 -3.69
N LEU A 104 0.26 3.32 -3.53
CA LEU A 104 1.53 3.85 -3.97
C LEU A 104 2.45 2.70 -4.41
N THR A 105 2.89 2.72 -5.65
CA THR A 105 4.06 1.94 -6.07
C THR A 105 5.30 2.48 -5.36
N GLN A 106 6.33 1.66 -5.18
CA GLN A 106 7.52 2.04 -4.44
C GLN A 106 8.05 3.41 -4.88
N GLN A 107 8.10 4.33 -3.92
CA GLN A 107 8.60 5.70 -4.12
C GLN A 107 9.49 6.13 -2.97
N THR A 108 10.50 6.96 -3.28
CA THR A 108 11.42 7.52 -2.29
C THR A 108 10.95 8.89 -1.82
N PHE A 109 10.98 9.08 -0.51
CA PHE A 109 10.68 10.31 0.21
C PHE A 109 11.88 10.68 1.07
N GLN A 110 12.36 11.89 0.96
CA GLN A 110 13.50 12.36 1.75
C GLN A 110 13.02 13.16 2.97
N LEU A 111 13.27 12.62 4.15
CA LEU A 111 13.16 13.39 5.39
C LEU A 111 14.39 14.31 5.50
N ARG A 112 14.14 15.59 5.68
CA ARG A 112 15.14 16.62 5.92
C ARG A 112 15.03 17.12 7.35
N VAL A 113 16.08 16.91 8.09
CA VAL A 113 16.17 17.32 9.51
C VAL A 113 17.16 18.46 9.61
N THR A 114 16.67 19.62 10.00
CA THR A 114 17.45 20.89 9.94
C THR A 114 17.79 21.37 11.36
N SER A 115 19.04 21.78 11.54
CA SER A 115 19.55 22.49 12.69
C SER A 115 20.22 23.79 12.25
N GLU A 116 20.75 24.60 13.18
CA GLU A 116 21.59 25.77 12.86
C GLU A 116 22.84 25.38 12.07
N GLY A 117 23.40 24.18 12.31
CA GLY A 117 24.61 23.68 11.63
C GLY A 117 24.35 23.06 10.24
N GLY A 118 23.09 22.97 9.81
CA GLY A 118 22.73 22.46 8.50
C GLY A 118 21.65 21.38 8.51
N THR A 119 21.47 20.72 7.36
CA THR A 119 20.42 19.73 7.15
C THR A 119 21.01 18.34 6.95
N THR A 120 20.43 17.34 7.64
CA THR A 120 20.72 15.91 7.45
C THR A 120 19.56 15.25 6.73
N PRO A 121 19.77 14.63 5.55
CA PRO A 121 18.75 13.90 4.83
C PRO A 121 18.68 12.43 5.28
N VAL A 122 17.47 11.88 5.37
CA VAL A 122 17.19 10.43 5.52
C VAL A 122 16.21 10.02 4.44
N ASN A 123 16.52 9.01 3.64
CA ASN A 123 15.66 8.55 2.56
C ASN A 123 14.80 7.39 3.05
N PHE A 124 13.49 7.51 2.87
CA PHE A 124 12.49 6.48 3.10
C PHE A 124 11.94 5.99 1.76
N GLN A 125 11.62 4.71 1.69
CA GLN A 125 10.89 4.12 0.58
C GLN A 125 9.57 3.55 1.10
N PHE A 126 8.46 4.01 0.52
CA PHE A 126 7.13 3.50 0.83
C PHE A 126 6.52 2.83 -0.40
N THR A 127 5.92 1.66 -0.17
CA THR A 127 4.95 1.00 -1.05
C THR A 127 3.65 0.91 -0.26
N ILE A 128 2.51 1.27 -0.84
CA ILE A 128 1.21 1.19 -0.20
C ILE A 128 0.28 0.38 -1.10
N ASN A 129 -0.05 -0.82 -0.66
CA ASN A 129 -0.87 -1.77 -1.41
C ASN A 129 -2.35 -1.65 -1.03
N GLU A 130 -3.24 -2.11 -1.91
CA GLU A 130 -4.63 -2.38 -1.56
C GLU A 130 -4.72 -3.44 -0.45
N PRO A 131 -5.74 -3.40 0.41
CA PRO A 131 -6.12 -4.57 1.18
C PRO A 131 -6.39 -5.76 0.26
N ILE A 132 -6.09 -6.98 0.72
CA ILE A 132 -6.42 -8.18 -0.04
C ILE A 132 -7.94 -8.24 -0.26
N ALA A 133 -8.37 -8.50 -1.50
CA ALA A 133 -9.78 -8.69 -1.83
C ALA A 133 -10.24 -10.09 -1.42
N ASN A 134 -11.38 -10.19 -0.76
CA ASN A 134 -12.07 -11.44 -0.48
C ASN A 134 -13.22 -11.61 -1.47
N ILE A 135 -13.33 -12.79 -2.10
CA ILE A 135 -14.39 -13.09 -3.05
C ILE A 135 -15.20 -14.31 -2.64
N SER A 136 -16.50 -14.30 -2.95
CA SER A 136 -17.38 -15.45 -2.80
C SER A 136 -18.46 -15.45 -3.87
N TYR A 137 -18.94 -16.66 -4.23
CA TYR A 137 -20.10 -16.87 -5.11
C TYR A 137 -21.23 -17.50 -4.28
N GLY A 138 -21.84 -16.69 -3.41
CA GLY A 138 -22.96 -17.13 -2.60
C GLY A 138 -22.75 -18.51 -1.94
N ASN A 139 -23.61 -19.50 -2.25
CA ASN A 139 -23.49 -20.85 -1.71
C ASN A 139 -22.44 -21.73 -2.42
N GLY A 140 -21.73 -21.20 -3.40
CA GLY A 140 -20.67 -21.92 -4.13
C GLY A 140 -21.18 -22.98 -5.13
N THR A 141 -22.49 -23.29 -5.17
CA THR A 141 -23.06 -24.26 -6.11
C THR A 141 -24.30 -23.72 -6.81
N PHE A 142 -24.31 -23.80 -8.14
CA PHE A 142 -25.34 -23.27 -9.00
C PHE A 142 -25.90 -24.37 -9.92
N THR A 143 -27.21 -24.52 -9.89
CA THR A 143 -27.94 -25.36 -10.87
C THR A 143 -28.58 -24.44 -11.90
N VAL A 144 -28.16 -24.57 -13.14
CA VAL A 144 -28.51 -23.67 -14.23
C VAL A 144 -29.28 -24.43 -15.29
N PRO A 145 -30.50 -24.01 -15.69
CA PRO A 145 -31.21 -24.62 -16.81
C PRO A 145 -30.48 -24.38 -18.13
N ARG A 146 -30.43 -25.36 -19.01
CA ARG A 146 -30.03 -25.18 -20.41
C ARG A 146 -30.93 -24.14 -21.08
N ASP A 147 -30.43 -23.40 -22.04
CA ASP A 147 -31.14 -22.37 -22.82
C ASP A 147 -31.64 -21.20 -21.99
N ALA A 148 -31.24 -21.05 -20.71
CA ALA A 148 -31.53 -19.91 -19.87
C ALA A 148 -30.33 -18.92 -19.82
N LEU A 149 -30.64 -17.61 -19.79
CA LEU A 149 -29.61 -16.61 -19.57
C LEU A 149 -29.07 -16.69 -18.15
N VAL A 150 -27.76 -16.79 -18.03
CA VAL A 150 -27.03 -16.89 -16.76
C VAL A 150 -26.18 -15.65 -16.53
N SER A 151 -26.16 -15.17 -15.30
CA SER A 151 -25.20 -14.19 -14.79
C SER A 151 -24.94 -14.49 -13.32
N ILE A 152 -23.85 -15.18 -13.05
CA ILE A 152 -23.39 -15.49 -11.69
C ILE A 152 -22.28 -14.52 -11.35
N GLN A 153 -22.46 -13.75 -10.28
CA GLN A 153 -21.61 -12.66 -9.90
C GLN A 153 -20.94 -12.94 -8.56
N PRO A 154 -19.67 -12.58 -8.35
CA PRO A 154 -19.03 -12.64 -7.04
C PRO A 154 -19.51 -11.52 -6.14
N THR A 155 -19.52 -11.79 -4.84
CA THR A 155 -19.48 -10.75 -3.81
C THR A 155 -18.02 -10.47 -3.49
N ILE A 156 -17.66 -9.18 -3.39
CA ILE A 156 -16.30 -8.73 -3.14
C ILE A 156 -16.30 -7.92 -1.86
N GLU A 157 -15.36 -8.26 -0.96
CA GLU A 157 -15.09 -7.54 0.29
C GLU A 157 -13.60 -7.19 0.37
N GLY A 158 -13.24 -6.15 1.13
CA GLY A 158 -11.85 -5.71 1.28
C GLY A 158 -11.40 -4.75 0.17
N GLY A 159 -10.26 -5.01 -0.44
CA GLY A 159 -9.67 -4.14 -1.46
C GLY A 159 -10.31 -4.28 -2.83
N ALA A 160 -10.10 -3.29 -3.69
CA ALA A 160 -10.54 -3.34 -5.09
C ALA A 160 -9.80 -4.47 -5.84
N VAL A 161 -10.54 -5.22 -6.66
CA VAL A 161 -9.96 -6.26 -7.53
C VAL A 161 -9.47 -5.63 -8.82
N GLU A 162 -8.23 -5.92 -9.20
CA GLU A 162 -7.62 -5.46 -10.45
C GLU A 162 -7.88 -6.45 -11.60
N SER A 163 -7.92 -7.75 -11.29
CA SER A 163 -8.17 -8.80 -12.27
C SER A 163 -8.70 -10.07 -11.63
N PHE A 164 -9.46 -10.86 -12.41
CA PHE A 164 -9.87 -12.21 -12.05
C PHE A 164 -9.17 -13.24 -12.94
N ALA A 165 -8.94 -14.42 -12.39
CA ALA A 165 -8.46 -15.59 -13.12
C ALA A 165 -9.29 -16.81 -12.72
N VAL A 166 -9.32 -17.82 -13.59
CA VAL A 166 -9.99 -19.09 -13.34
C VAL A 166 -9.13 -20.24 -13.81
N ASN A 167 -9.23 -21.40 -13.16
CA ASN A 167 -8.42 -22.59 -13.43
C ASN A 167 -8.74 -23.30 -14.74
N SER A 168 -9.68 -22.81 -15.54
CA SER A 168 -10.08 -23.41 -16.81
C SER A 168 -10.22 -22.35 -17.89
N THR A 169 -9.86 -22.71 -19.11
CA THR A 169 -10.16 -21.96 -20.34
C THR A 169 -11.34 -22.58 -21.10
N GLU A 170 -11.80 -23.78 -20.67
CA GLU A 170 -12.91 -24.50 -21.26
C GLU A 170 -14.14 -24.41 -20.36
N PHE A 171 -15.21 -23.87 -20.91
CA PHE A 171 -16.49 -23.73 -20.24
C PHE A 171 -17.57 -24.49 -21.04
N PRO A 172 -18.71 -24.86 -20.41
CA PRO A 172 -19.86 -25.37 -21.13
C PRO A 172 -20.20 -24.47 -22.31
N LEU A 173 -20.53 -25.10 -23.46
CA LEU A 173 -20.86 -24.33 -24.66
C LEU A 173 -21.95 -23.30 -24.39
N GLY A 174 -21.66 -22.02 -24.72
CA GLY A 174 -22.51 -20.88 -24.49
C GLY A 174 -22.35 -20.18 -23.15
N LEU A 175 -21.49 -20.71 -22.24
CA LEU A 175 -21.10 -20.05 -21.00
C LEU A 175 -19.66 -19.52 -21.13
N SER A 176 -19.38 -18.37 -20.54
CA SER A 176 -18.06 -17.75 -20.51
C SER A 176 -17.74 -17.17 -19.13
N PHE A 177 -16.46 -16.97 -18.87
CA PHE A 177 -15.97 -16.27 -17.68
C PHE A 177 -15.33 -14.93 -18.07
N ASN A 178 -15.73 -13.86 -17.40
CA ASN A 178 -15.24 -12.53 -17.64
C ASN A 178 -14.13 -12.18 -16.62
N THR A 179 -12.91 -12.08 -17.08
CA THR A 179 -11.71 -11.83 -16.24
C THR A 179 -11.62 -10.40 -15.68
N THR A 180 -12.49 -9.49 -16.13
CA THR A 180 -12.53 -8.10 -15.61
C THR A 180 -13.43 -7.98 -14.38
N ASN A 181 -14.58 -8.67 -14.38
CA ASN A 181 -15.58 -8.55 -13.31
C ASN A 181 -15.84 -9.85 -12.55
N GLY A 182 -15.26 -10.98 -12.98
CA GLY A 182 -15.42 -12.28 -12.33
C GLY A 182 -16.76 -12.96 -12.62
N TYR A 183 -17.52 -12.53 -13.62
CA TYR A 183 -18.85 -13.09 -13.92
C TYR A 183 -18.74 -14.35 -14.74
N PHE A 184 -19.56 -15.37 -14.38
CA PHE A 184 -19.93 -16.45 -15.30
C PHE A 184 -21.22 -16.03 -15.99
N GLU A 185 -21.16 -15.87 -17.30
CA GLU A 185 -22.28 -15.32 -18.09
C GLU A 185 -22.46 -16.01 -19.44
N GLY A 186 -23.70 -16.00 -19.94
CA GLY A 186 -24.04 -16.56 -21.22
C GLY A 186 -25.34 -17.38 -21.20
N ILE A 187 -25.57 -18.17 -22.27
CA ILE A 187 -26.71 -19.09 -22.40
C ILE A 187 -26.14 -20.49 -22.66
N PRO A 188 -26.09 -21.39 -21.65
CA PRO A 188 -25.56 -22.72 -21.84
C PRO A 188 -26.42 -23.52 -22.81
N LEU A 189 -25.82 -24.14 -23.80
CA LEU A 189 -26.50 -24.88 -24.87
C LEU A 189 -26.57 -26.39 -24.67
N LEU A 190 -25.73 -26.94 -23.75
CA LEU A 190 -25.65 -28.35 -23.48
C LEU A 190 -25.73 -28.64 -21.97
N VAL A 191 -26.38 -29.75 -21.61
CA VAL A 191 -26.33 -30.25 -20.23
C VAL A 191 -24.93 -30.78 -19.92
N THR A 192 -24.46 -30.52 -18.68
CA THR A 192 -23.15 -30.99 -18.22
C THR A 192 -23.27 -31.66 -16.86
N ASN A 193 -22.25 -32.41 -16.46
CA ASN A 193 -22.09 -32.79 -15.06
C ASN A 193 -21.72 -31.56 -14.20
N LEU A 194 -21.89 -31.70 -12.89
CA LEU A 194 -21.40 -30.71 -11.94
C LEU A 194 -19.90 -30.55 -12.13
N THR A 195 -19.48 -29.31 -12.43
CA THR A 195 -18.06 -28.95 -12.65
C THR A 195 -17.68 -27.88 -11.69
N THR A 196 -16.53 -28.01 -11.02
CA THR A 196 -16.00 -27.06 -10.06
C THR A 196 -14.88 -26.25 -10.70
N TYR A 197 -14.96 -24.95 -10.54
CA TYR A 197 -13.97 -23.97 -10.96
C TYR A 197 -13.38 -23.28 -9.74
N THR A 198 -12.06 -23.03 -9.76
CA THR A 198 -11.39 -22.18 -8.80
C THR A 198 -11.19 -20.81 -9.44
N VAL A 199 -11.69 -19.77 -8.80
CA VAL A 199 -11.57 -18.39 -9.27
C VAL A 199 -10.65 -17.63 -8.32
N TRP A 200 -9.72 -16.87 -8.88
CA TRP A 200 -8.83 -15.96 -8.15
C TRP A 200 -9.22 -14.51 -8.39
N ALA A 201 -9.14 -13.70 -7.34
CA ALA A 201 -9.17 -12.26 -7.39
C ALA A 201 -7.78 -11.72 -7.02
N ASN A 202 -7.25 -10.82 -7.83
CA ASN A 202 -5.90 -10.29 -7.69
C ASN A 202 -5.93 -8.77 -7.57
N ASN A 203 -5.09 -8.24 -6.68
CA ASN A 203 -4.78 -6.82 -6.58
C ASN A 203 -3.34 -6.62 -6.05
N SER A 204 -2.91 -5.37 -5.83
CA SER A 204 -1.57 -5.08 -5.32
C SER A 204 -1.29 -5.62 -3.91
N GLY A 205 -2.33 -5.91 -3.12
CA GLY A 205 -2.21 -6.55 -1.80
C GLY A 205 -1.98 -8.05 -1.85
N GLY A 206 -2.35 -8.69 -2.95
CA GLY A 206 -2.20 -10.14 -3.12
C GLY A 206 -3.31 -10.79 -3.94
N SER A 207 -3.44 -12.10 -3.75
CA SER A 207 -4.41 -12.95 -4.45
C SER A 207 -5.18 -13.80 -3.45
N THR A 208 -6.50 -13.89 -3.64
CA THR A 208 -7.36 -14.85 -2.94
C THR A 208 -8.11 -15.71 -3.94
N SER A 209 -8.62 -16.84 -3.49
CA SER A 209 -9.39 -17.74 -4.34
C SER A 209 -10.64 -18.27 -3.64
N THR A 210 -11.63 -18.63 -4.46
CA THR A 210 -12.84 -19.32 -4.04
C THR A 210 -13.21 -20.37 -5.06
N GLU A 211 -13.97 -21.38 -4.63
CA GLU A 211 -14.50 -22.41 -5.53
C GLU A 211 -15.97 -22.12 -5.87
N ILE A 212 -16.33 -22.42 -7.09
CA ILE A 212 -17.70 -22.38 -7.60
C ILE A 212 -17.99 -23.65 -8.39
N SER A 213 -19.10 -24.28 -8.10
CA SER A 213 -19.57 -25.48 -8.82
C SER A 213 -20.79 -25.15 -9.66
N ILE A 214 -20.77 -25.47 -10.94
CA ILE A 214 -21.85 -25.17 -11.89
C ILE A 214 -22.34 -26.50 -12.48
N TRP A 215 -23.64 -26.71 -12.41
CA TRP A 215 -24.35 -27.86 -12.99
C TRP A 215 -25.38 -27.37 -13.99
N ILE A 216 -25.23 -27.72 -15.27
CA ILE A 216 -26.21 -27.36 -16.30
C ILE A 216 -27.18 -28.51 -16.49
N VAL A 217 -28.45 -28.28 -16.17
CA VAL A 217 -29.53 -29.28 -16.22
C VAL A 217 -30.41 -29.05 -17.44
N GLY A 218 -31.00 -30.13 -17.91
CA GLY A 218 -32.03 -30.06 -18.95
C GLY A 218 -33.31 -29.40 -18.44
N ASN A 219 -34.04 -28.76 -19.34
CA ASN A 219 -35.40 -28.31 -19.04
C ASN A 219 -36.26 -29.57 -18.81
N GLY A 220 -36.90 -29.67 -17.66
CA GLY A 220 -37.78 -30.78 -17.36
C GLY A 220 -38.90 -30.85 -18.40
N ILE A 221 -39.14 -32.03 -18.93
CA ILE A 221 -40.32 -32.26 -19.79
C ILE A 221 -41.49 -32.53 -18.84
N PHE A 222 -42.41 -31.58 -18.80
CA PHE A 222 -43.69 -31.82 -18.14
C PHE A 222 -44.64 -32.46 -19.15
N LEU A 223 -44.90 -33.73 -18.95
CA LEU A 223 -45.98 -34.43 -19.67
C LEU A 223 -47.30 -34.08 -18.96
N SER A 224 -48.13 -33.31 -19.60
CA SER A 224 -49.49 -33.04 -19.17
C SER A 224 -50.43 -33.89 -20.01
N PHE A 225 -51.12 -34.81 -19.35
CA PHE A 225 -52.19 -35.55 -20.01
C PHE A 225 -53.50 -34.79 -19.77
N PRO A 226 -54.32 -34.62 -20.81
CA PRO A 226 -55.56 -33.84 -20.70
C PRO A 226 -56.61 -34.48 -19.76
N THR A 227 -56.42 -35.79 -19.44
CA THR A 227 -57.27 -36.51 -18.50
C THR A 227 -56.42 -37.45 -17.67
N ASN A 228 -56.74 -37.59 -16.37
CA ASN A 228 -56.08 -38.54 -15.46
C ASN A 228 -56.60 -40.01 -15.67
N ASP A 229 -57.60 -40.20 -16.52
CA ASP A 229 -58.20 -41.52 -16.79
C ASP A 229 -57.81 -42.00 -18.17
N LEU A 230 -56.94 -42.99 -18.22
CA LEU A 230 -56.64 -43.74 -19.43
C LEU A 230 -57.65 -44.92 -19.53
N LEU A 231 -58.65 -44.78 -20.37
CA LEU A 231 -59.56 -45.90 -20.69
C LEU A 231 -58.88 -46.80 -21.71
N LEU A 232 -58.45 -48.00 -21.25
CA LEU A 232 -57.86 -49.01 -22.07
C LEU A 232 -58.95 -50.05 -22.37
N THR A 233 -59.15 -50.39 -23.63
CA THR A 233 -60.07 -51.42 -24.06
C THR A 233 -59.27 -52.69 -24.31
N GLU A 234 -59.73 -53.83 -23.67
CA GLU A 234 -59.07 -55.11 -23.83
C GLU A 234 -59.13 -55.58 -25.31
N GLY A 235 -57.95 -55.94 -25.84
CA GLY A 235 -57.84 -56.51 -27.18
C GLY A 235 -57.54 -55.51 -28.32
N LEU A 236 -57.30 -54.19 -28.02
CA LEU A 236 -56.86 -53.28 -29.03
C LEU A 236 -55.34 -52.94 -28.78
N PRO A 237 -54.47 -52.95 -29.80
CA PRO A 237 -53.08 -52.53 -29.68
C PRO A 237 -53.01 -51.06 -29.30
N MET A 238 -52.10 -50.74 -28.37
CA MET A 238 -51.76 -49.42 -27.99
C MET A 238 -50.87 -48.72 -29.04
#